data_285c81189701c9167cd4df07a0a9a0a2
#
_entry.id   285c81189701c9167cd4df07a0a9a0a2
#
_cell.length_a   1.000
_cell.length_b   1.000
_cell.length_c   1.000
_cell.angle_alpha   90.00
_cell.angle_beta   90.00
_cell.angle_gamma   90.00
#
_symmetry.space_group_name_H-M   'P 1'
#
loop_
_entity.id
_entity.type
_entity.pdbx_description
1 polymer ?
#
loop_
_entity_poly.entity_id
_entity_poly.type
_entity_poly.pdbx_seq_one_letter_code
_entity_poly.pdbx_strand_id
1 'polypeptide(L)'
;LKRKVLILGESYMNLEMETDRLSKNGNITYGGKYSFHPYGATAAAAITAGKMGASCVLCTKLADDMNGNRLKKYYESCGLDSRMIMTAQGEQTGFAVTLYDDKGEAEHYVSKGANKQFTKEDIDEAFGTFPDFFLVPQDELFCAEVPEDKSAKTSSKDEAIDEDIASGEAANAKIPDSISDSEDSSGAEKVTDPRGRDSLALYACNKAMERGVEMIVDYNSAASSLPFAAFKGIKAFIISDETLYKMTGFYPTSEDRLIRSLVSLKSKIPSRYYIVQIGRDTSLVYDGNSYQKVTLPTPDGETSGKMNPTYIGAFTAEYLETKNVVRACTYAGVASLLTQSHDGVLEKIPSRKEIEEYIVGKGIKTFVW
;
A
#
# COMPACT_ATOMS: atom_id res chain seq x y z
N LEU A 1 11.27 22.40 -9.36
CA LEU A 1 10.20 22.04 -8.42
C LEU A 1 10.36 20.56 -8.03
N LYS A 2 10.31 20.26 -6.72
CA LYS A 2 10.29 18.87 -6.26
C LYS A 2 8.99 18.21 -6.74
N ARG A 3 9.06 16.99 -7.24
CA ARG A 3 7.86 16.21 -7.61
C ARG A 3 7.07 15.86 -6.36
N LYS A 4 5.77 15.92 -6.49
CA LYS A 4 4.82 15.71 -5.40
C LYS A 4 4.17 14.34 -5.52
N VAL A 5 4.09 13.62 -4.40
CA VAL A 5 3.31 12.40 -4.29
C VAL A 5 2.08 12.63 -3.42
N LEU A 6 0.93 12.17 -3.90
CA LEU A 6 -0.28 12.03 -3.11
C LEU A 6 -0.34 10.62 -2.53
N ILE A 7 -0.49 10.55 -1.23
CA ILE A 7 -0.76 9.31 -0.50
C ILE A 7 -2.08 9.50 0.23
N LEU A 8 -3.04 8.63 -0.02
CA LEU A 8 -4.33 8.69 0.65
C LEU A 8 -4.66 7.35 1.28
N GLY A 9 -5.34 7.39 2.42
CA GLY A 9 -5.74 6.21 3.13
C GLY A 9 -6.04 6.43 4.60
N GLU A 10 -6.19 5.32 5.31
CA GLU A 10 -6.57 5.27 6.70
C GLU A 10 -5.43 5.68 7.64
N SER A 11 -5.80 6.31 8.75
CA SER A 11 -4.92 6.70 9.85
C SER A 11 -5.50 6.31 11.19
N TYR A 12 -4.67 5.73 12.04
CA TYR A 12 -5.06 5.26 13.37
C TYR A 12 -4.04 5.69 14.42
N MET A 13 -4.52 5.95 15.64
CA MET A 13 -3.68 5.90 16.83
C MET A 13 -3.67 4.46 17.33
N ASN A 14 -2.50 3.85 17.52
CA ASN A 14 -2.37 2.51 18.06
C ASN A 14 -1.92 2.55 19.52
N LEU A 15 -2.57 1.75 20.34
CA LEU A 15 -2.03 1.29 21.62
C LEU A 15 -1.36 -0.06 21.38
N GLU A 16 -0.07 -0.13 21.53
CA GLU A 16 0.70 -1.37 21.51
C GLU A 16 1.10 -1.76 22.93
N MET A 17 0.90 -3.02 23.28
CA MET A 17 1.23 -3.51 24.60
C MET A 17 1.77 -4.94 24.55
N GLU A 18 2.86 -5.18 25.27
CA GLU A 18 3.40 -6.52 25.50
C GLU A 18 2.60 -7.20 26.62
N THR A 19 2.33 -8.49 26.47
CA THR A 19 1.63 -9.32 27.45
C THR A 19 2.33 -10.67 27.58
N ASP A 20 2.22 -11.33 28.76
CA ASP A 20 2.76 -12.68 28.92
C ASP A 20 2.05 -13.69 28.01
N ARG A 21 0.81 -13.44 27.68
CA ARG A 21 -0.04 -14.26 26.80
C ARG A 21 -1.25 -13.48 26.31
N LEU A 22 -1.77 -13.84 25.15
CA LEU A 22 -3.05 -13.33 24.69
C LEU A 22 -4.18 -13.89 25.54
N SER A 23 -5.13 -13.03 25.95
CA SER A 23 -6.22 -13.41 26.84
C SER A 23 -7.23 -14.33 26.14
N LYS A 24 -7.64 -15.40 26.82
CA LYS A 24 -8.71 -16.29 26.36
C LYS A 24 -9.83 -16.32 27.38
N ASN A 25 -11.08 -16.41 26.90
CA ASN A 25 -12.25 -16.65 27.74
C ASN A 25 -12.52 -15.63 28.87
N GLY A 26 -12.22 -14.33 28.62
CA GLY A 26 -12.53 -13.27 29.59
C GLY A 26 -11.60 -13.21 30.79
N ASN A 27 -10.49 -13.93 30.79
CA ASN A 27 -9.51 -13.86 31.87
C ASN A 27 -8.74 -12.53 31.81
N ILE A 28 -8.34 -12.03 32.98
CA ILE A 28 -7.45 -10.88 33.06
C ILE A 28 -6.02 -11.35 32.70
N THR A 29 -5.39 -10.64 31.75
CA THR A 29 -3.98 -10.77 31.46
C THR A 29 -3.29 -9.45 31.80
N TYR A 30 -2.20 -9.51 32.52
CA TYR A 30 -1.40 -8.33 32.87
C TYR A 30 -0.42 -8.07 31.75
N GLY A 31 -0.35 -6.81 31.31
CA GLY A 31 0.62 -6.34 30.31
C GLY A 31 1.85 -5.77 30.94
N GLY A 32 2.92 -5.70 30.17
CA GLY A 32 4.17 -5.03 30.48
C GLY A 32 4.20 -3.59 29.98
N LYS A 33 5.18 -3.27 29.15
CA LYS A 33 5.32 -1.96 28.54
C LYS A 33 4.22 -1.72 27.51
N TYR A 34 3.80 -0.49 27.39
CA TYR A 34 2.91 -0.07 26.32
C TYR A 34 3.36 1.24 25.70
N SER A 35 2.98 1.45 24.44
CA SER A 35 3.27 2.68 23.72
C SER A 35 2.08 3.12 22.88
N PHE A 36 2.07 4.41 22.52
CA PHE A 36 1.11 4.98 21.57
C PHE A 36 1.87 5.50 20.36
N HIS A 37 1.48 5.06 19.17
CA HIS A 37 2.10 5.49 17.93
C HIS A 37 1.09 5.49 16.76
N PRO A 38 1.38 6.19 15.64
CA PRO A 38 0.59 6.07 14.43
C PRO A 38 0.58 4.62 13.90
N TYR A 39 -0.53 4.21 13.29
CA TYR A 39 -0.70 2.86 12.75
C TYR A 39 -1.37 2.91 11.37
N GLY A 40 -1.09 1.89 10.55
CA GLY A 40 -1.64 1.71 9.22
C GLY A 40 -0.58 1.75 8.13
N ALA A 41 -0.78 0.96 7.08
CA ALA A 41 0.15 0.84 5.96
C ALA A 41 0.35 2.18 5.24
N THR A 42 -0.73 2.93 5.02
CA THR A 42 -0.70 4.26 4.41
C THR A 42 0.07 5.25 5.26
N ALA A 43 -0.14 5.26 6.59
CA ALA A 43 0.59 6.13 7.52
C ALA A 43 2.09 5.80 7.49
N ALA A 44 2.47 4.51 7.53
CA ALA A 44 3.86 4.09 7.46
C ALA A 44 4.54 4.53 6.15
N ALA A 45 3.88 4.34 5.02
CA ALA A 45 4.39 4.78 3.72
C ALA A 45 4.57 6.31 3.66
N ALA A 46 3.59 7.07 4.15
CA ALA A 46 3.64 8.53 4.15
C ALA A 46 4.76 9.06 5.07
N ILE A 47 4.84 8.57 6.30
CA ILE A 47 5.89 8.96 7.26
C ILE A 47 7.28 8.66 6.68
N THR A 48 7.44 7.48 6.09
CA THR A 48 8.72 7.10 5.47
C THR A 48 9.08 8.05 4.32
N ALA A 49 8.14 8.33 3.43
CA ALA A 49 8.34 9.26 2.32
C ALA A 49 8.72 10.67 2.82
N GLY A 50 8.04 11.16 3.86
CA GLY A 50 8.33 12.45 4.48
C GLY A 50 9.72 12.50 5.12
N LYS A 51 10.08 11.51 5.95
CA LYS A 51 11.42 11.40 6.56
C LYS A 51 12.54 11.23 5.53
N MET A 52 12.23 10.68 4.36
CA MET A 52 13.11 10.62 3.20
C MET A 52 13.21 11.96 2.44
N GLY A 53 12.45 12.98 2.81
CA GLY A 53 12.47 14.30 2.20
C GLY A 53 11.64 14.45 0.92
N ALA A 54 10.73 13.52 0.64
CA ALA A 54 9.79 13.66 -0.47
C ALA A 54 8.79 14.81 -0.23
N SER A 55 8.33 15.45 -1.30
CA SER A 55 7.18 16.34 -1.25
C SER A 55 5.91 15.47 -1.21
N CYS A 56 5.47 15.12 0.00
CA CYS A 56 4.38 14.17 0.22
C CYS A 56 3.15 14.88 0.79
N VAL A 57 2.02 14.76 0.10
CA VAL A 57 0.70 15.17 0.59
C VAL A 57 0.02 13.91 1.14
N LEU A 58 -0.24 13.91 2.44
CA LEU A 58 -1.06 12.87 3.08
C LEU A 58 -2.51 13.32 3.11
N CYS A 59 -3.37 12.55 2.44
CA CYS A 59 -4.81 12.71 2.51
C CYS A 59 -5.40 11.62 3.40
N THR A 60 -5.94 12.04 4.54
CA THR A 60 -6.57 11.15 5.52
C THR A 60 -7.64 11.91 6.32
N LYS A 61 -8.44 11.21 7.08
CA LYS A 61 -9.51 11.81 7.87
C LYS A 61 -9.32 11.48 9.35
N LEU A 62 -9.24 12.53 10.18
CA LEU A 62 -9.08 12.44 11.63
C LEU A 62 -10.26 13.16 12.30
N ALA A 63 -10.52 12.87 13.56
CA ALA A 63 -11.44 13.67 14.35
C ALA A 63 -10.74 14.84 15.05
N ASP A 64 -11.51 15.84 15.51
CA ASP A 64 -11.00 16.89 16.38
C ASP A 64 -10.99 16.40 17.83
N ASP A 65 -10.13 15.43 18.09
CA ASP A 65 -9.89 14.86 19.42
C ASP A 65 -8.38 14.81 19.74
N MET A 66 -8.05 14.33 20.94
CA MET A 66 -6.66 14.26 21.40
C MET A 66 -5.80 13.39 20.47
N ASN A 67 -6.33 12.27 19.99
CA ASN A 67 -5.61 11.34 19.10
C ASN A 67 -5.40 11.95 17.72
N GLY A 68 -6.43 12.57 17.13
CA GLY A 68 -6.33 13.24 15.84
C GLY A 68 -5.33 14.38 15.86
N ASN A 69 -5.37 15.22 16.89
CA ASN A 69 -4.43 16.31 17.07
C ASN A 69 -2.99 15.82 17.27
N ARG A 70 -2.79 14.71 17.99
CA ARG A 70 -1.47 14.09 18.18
C ARG A 70 -0.94 13.52 16.86
N LEU A 71 -1.76 12.81 16.11
CA LEU A 71 -1.39 12.25 14.79
C LEU A 71 -1.00 13.36 13.82
N LYS A 72 -1.83 14.41 13.70
CA LYS A 72 -1.55 15.53 12.80
C LYS A 72 -0.20 16.18 13.09
N LYS A 73 0.07 16.51 14.36
CA LYS A 73 1.37 17.06 14.77
C LYS A 73 2.53 16.11 14.46
N TYR A 74 2.33 14.83 14.65
CA TYR A 74 3.36 13.82 14.34
C TYR A 74 3.67 13.80 12.84
N TYR A 75 2.64 13.77 11.98
CA TYR A 75 2.82 13.80 10.53
C TYR A 75 3.54 15.08 10.07
N GLU A 76 3.16 16.23 10.59
CA GLU A 76 3.86 17.50 10.31
C GLU A 76 5.33 17.44 10.72
N SER A 77 5.65 16.85 11.88
CA SER A 77 7.04 16.66 12.33
C SER A 77 7.85 15.72 11.44
N CYS A 78 7.18 14.82 10.69
CA CYS A 78 7.80 13.97 9.69
C CYS A 78 7.94 14.62 8.31
N GLY A 79 7.58 15.90 8.17
CA GLY A 79 7.70 16.65 6.91
C GLY A 79 6.56 16.41 5.92
N LEU A 80 5.42 15.88 6.37
CA LEU A 80 4.24 15.70 5.53
C LEU A 80 3.45 17.00 5.37
N ASP A 81 2.90 17.22 4.19
CA ASP A 81 1.93 18.28 3.95
C ASP A 81 0.57 17.86 4.53
N SER A 82 0.18 18.52 5.61
CA SER A 82 -1.02 18.20 6.39
C SER A 82 -2.30 18.89 5.90
N ARG A 83 -2.25 19.66 4.80
CA ARG A 83 -3.41 20.40 4.28
C ARG A 83 -4.58 19.51 3.92
N MET A 84 -4.30 18.26 3.53
CA MET A 84 -5.31 17.25 3.18
C MET A 84 -5.61 16.29 4.34
N ILE A 85 -5.22 16.62 5.56
CA ILE A 85 -5.70 15.95 6.76
C ILE A 85 -7.02 16.58 7.16
N MET A 86 -8.11 15.94 6.78
CA MET A 86 -9.47 16.46 6.94
C MET A 86 -10.04 16.10 8.29
N THR A 87 -11.01 16.90 8.77
CA THR A 87 -11.65 16.67 10.07
C THR A 87 -13.03 16.05 9.90
N ALA A 88 -13.22 14.87 10.48
CA ALA A 88 -14.53 14.20 10.56
C ALA A 88 -15.37 14.83 11.69
N GLN A 89 -16.66 14.94 11.45
CA GLN A 89 -17.59 15.51 12.42
C GLN A 89 -18.35 14.39 13.17
N GLY A 90 -18.46 14.54 14.51
CA GLY A 90 -19.24 13.61 15.34
C GLY A 90 -18.66 12.20 15.48
N GLU A 91 -17.40 12.00 15.08
CA GLU A 91 -16.68 10.73 15.17
C GLU A 91 -15.44 10.90 16.09
N GLN A 92 -14.86 9.76 16.46
CA GLN A 92 -13.55 9.71 17.08
C GLN A 92 -12.49 9.38 16.01
N THR A 93 -11.26 9.77 16.25
CA THR A 93 -10.12 9.34 15.43
C THR A 93 -10.02 7.82 15.42
N GLY A 94 -9.69 7.24 14.27
CA GLY A 94 -9.46 5.80 14.16
C GLY A 94 -8.47 5.30 15.23
N PHE A 95 -8.78 4.17 15.84
CA PHE A 95 -7.99 3.62 16.96
C PHE A 95 -7.72 2.15 16.76
N ALA A 96 -6.50 1.73 17.00
CA ALA A 96 -6.09 0.34 17.00
C ALA A 96 -5.53 -0.07 18.36
N VAL A 97 -5.65 -1.35 18.68
CA VAL A 97 -4.98 -2.00 19.82
C VAL A 97 -4.23 -3.19 19.28
N THR A 98 -2.94 -3.26 19.54
CA THR A 98 -2.08 -4.38 19.20
C THR A 98 -1.53 -4.99 20.49
N LEU A 99 -1.79 -6.26 20.70
CA LEU A 99 -1.28 -7.02 21.83
C LEU A 99 -0.31 -8.08 21.32
N TYR A 100 0.88 -8.11 21.89
CA TYR A 100 1.90 -9.14 21.61
C TYR A 100 2.05 -10.05 22.82
N ASP A 101 2.21 -11.34 22.60
CA ASP A 101 2.60 -12.27 23.63
C ASP A 101 4.13 -12.48 23.65
N ASP A 102 4.61 -13.28 24.60
CA ASP A 102 6.02 -13.64 24.80
C ASP A 102 6.63 -14.44 23.63
N LYS A 103 5.77 -14.96 22.73
CA LYS A 103 6.19 -15.68 21.51
C LYS A 103 6.21 -14.79 20.29
N GLY A 104 5.80 -13.51 20.42
CA GLY A 104 5.66 -12.58 19.31
C GLY A 104 4.40 -12.79 18.47
N GLU A 105 3.42 -13.60 18.95
CA GLU A 105 2.09 -13.66 18.34
C GLU A 105 1.34 -12.37 18.66
N ALA A 106 0.66 -11.81 17.66
CA ALA A 106 -0.05 -10.54 17.80
C ALA A 106 -1.54 -10.67 17.55
N GLU A 107 -2.34 -9.93 18.32
CA GLU A 107 -3.75 -9.68 18.06
C GLU A 107 -3.97 -8.19 17.79
N HIS A 108 -4.76 -7.90 16.75
CA HIS A 108 -5.08 -6.53 16.34
C HIS A 108 -6.58 -6.29 16.42
N TYR A 109 -6.95 -5.21 17.10
CA TYR A 109 -8.33 -4.74 17.20
C TYR A 109 -8.40 -3.33 16.63
N VAL A 110 -9.28 -3.08 15.65
CA VAL A 110 -9.34 -1.81 14.94
C VAL A 110 -10.73 -1.21 14.97
N SER A 111 -10.82 0.03 15.43
CA SER A 111 -11.99 0.89 15.26
C SER A 111 -11.72 1.91 14.20
N LYS A 112 -12.48 1.89 13.09
CA LYS A 112 -12.24 2.75 11.93
C LYS A 112 -12.48 4.24 12.23
N GLY A 113 -13.41 4.57 13.14
CA GLY A 113 -13.68 5.96 13.54
C GLY A 113 -13.85 6.89 12.35
N ALA A 114 -13.16 8.02 12.39
CA ALA A 114 -13.17 9.07 11.36
C ALA A 114 -12.89 8.56 9.92
N ASN A 115 -12.11 7.49 9.77
CA ASN A 115 -11.82 6.93 8.45
C ASN A 115 -13.09 6.53 7.67
N LYS A 116 -14.19 6.16 8.38
CA LYS A 116 -15.48 5.81 7.74
C LYS A 116 -16.13 6.97 6.99
N GLN A 117 -15.77 8.20 7.33
CA GLN A 117 -16.35 9.40 6.69
C GLN A 117 -15.54 9.87 5.47
N PHE A 118 -14.57 9.08 4.98
CA PHE A 118 -13.84 9.44 3.79
C PHE A 118 -14.73 9.31 2.55
N THR A 119 -14.68 10.30 1.65
CA THR A 119 -15.60 10.42 0.51
C THR A 119 -14.87 10.60 -0.82
N LYS A 120 -15.60 10.54 -1.94
CA LYS A 120 -15.07 10.85 -3.28
C LYS A 120 -14.71 12.33 -3.41
N GLU A 121 -15.42 13.21 -2.72
CA GLU A 121 -15.15 14.65 -2.70
C GLU A 121 -13.80 14.93 -2.01
N ASP A 122 -13.47 14.21 -0.93
CA ASP A 122 -12.16 14.29 -0.28
C ASP A 122 -11.03 13.91 -1.26
N ILE A 123 -11.27 12.89 -2.09
CA ILE A 123 -10.33 12.47 -3.13
C ILE A 123 -10.16 13.56 -4.19
N ASP A 124 -11.27 14.16 -4.65
CA ASP A 124 -11.25 15.23 -5.65
C ASP A 124 -10.45 16.45 -5.16
N GLU A 125 -10.63 16.83 -3.88
CA GLU A 125 -9.89 17.90 -3.24
C GLU A 125 -8.39 17.57 -3.14
N ALA A 126 -8.06 16.33 -2.76
CA ALA A 126 -6.68 15.87 -2.67
C ALA A 126 -5.97 15.92 -4.03
N PHE A 127 -6.61 15.50 -5.12
CA PHE A 127 -6.07 15.65 -6.47
C PHE A 127 -5.99 17.11 -6.93
N GLY A 128 -6.74 18.02 -6.30
CA GLY A 128 -6.60 19.48 -6.46
C GLY A 128 -5.26 20.04 -6.00
N THR A 129 -4.44 19.27 -5.28
CA THR A 129 -3.06 19.63 -4.92
C THR A 129 -2.07 19.45 -6.06
N PHE A 130 -2.50 18.94 -7.21
CA PHE A 130 -1.70 18.68 -8.40
C PHE A 130 -0.48 17.78 -8.14
N PRO A 131 -0.70 16.53 -7.72
CA PRO A 131 0.37 15.56 -7.54
C PRO A 131 0.93 15.11 -8.88
N ASP A 132 2.25 14.81 -8.92
CA ASP A 132 2.89 14.14 -10.06
C ASP A 132 2.69 12.62 -10.00
N PHE A 133 2.58 12.09 -8.79
CA PHE A 133 2.41 10.66 -8.52
C PHE A 133 1.31 10.42 -7.50
N PHE A 134 0.64 9.31 -7.67
CA PHE A 134 -0.34 8.79 -6.73
C PHE A 134 0.09 7.40 -6.24
N LEU A 135 0.25 7.26 -4.92
CA LEU A 135 0.43 5.96 -4.31
C LEU A 135 -0.94 5.33 -4.08
N VAL A 136 -1.19 4.21 -4.76
CA VAL A 136 -2.47 3.50 -4.64
C VAL A 136 -2.63 2.97 -3.22
N PRO A 137 -3.74 3.29 -2.54
CA PRO A 137 -3.95 2.89 -1.16
C PRO A 137 -4.09 1.37 -1.04
N GLN A 138 -3.59 0.84 0.07
CA GLN A 138 -3.65 -0.58 0.41
C GLN A 138 -4.65 -0.87 1.52
N ASP A 139 -5.32 0.14 2.02
CA ASP A 139 -6.22 0.02 3.15
C ASP A 139 -7.53 -0.67 2.76
N GLU A 140 -8.02 -1.54 3.63
CA GLU A 140 -9.24 -2.31 3.38
C GLU A 140 -10.46 -1.42 3.14
N LEU A 141 -10.59 -0.31 3.87
CA LEU A 141 -11.72 0.62 3.71
C LEU A 141 -11.75 1.23 2.30
N PHE A 142 -10.61 1.63 1.77
CA PHE A 142 -10.52 2.24 0.44
C PHE A 142 -10.73 1.22 -0.68
N CYS A 143 -10.31 -0.02 -0.45
CA CYS A 143 -10.45 -1.11 -1.42
C CYS A 143 -11.78 -1.87 -1.28
N ALA A 144 -12.50 -1.70 -0.17
CA ALA A 144 -13.81 -2.31 0.03
C ALA A 144 -14.87 -1.70 -0.89
N GLU A 145 -15.91 -2.46 -1.17
CA GLU A 145 -17.07 -1.96 -1.90
C GLU A 145 -17.77 -0.85 -1.11
N VAL A 146 -18.14 0.22 -1.81
CA VAL A 146 -19.03 1.25 -1.23
C VAL A 146 -20.41 0.59 -1.06
N PRO A 147 -20.97 0.53 0.15
CA PRO A 147 -22.32 -0.02 0.33
C PRO A 147 -23.31 0.74 -0.54
N GLU A 148 -24.13 0.03 -1.32
CA GLU A 148 -25.25 0.68 -2.03
C GLU A 148 -26.16 1.35 -0.99
N ASP A 149 -26.47 2.62 -1.20
CA ASP A 149 -27.44 3.33 -0.39
C ASP A 149 -28.83 2.68 -0.57
N LYS A 150 -29.20 1.82 0.36
CA LYS A 150 -30.48 1.09 0.34
C LYS A 150 -31.69 2.00 0.55
N SER A 151 -31.52 3.30 0.71
CA SER A 151 -32.63 4.26 0.87
C SER A 151 -33.42 4.51 -0.42
N ALA A 152 -32.92 4.08 -1.58
CA ALA A 152 -33.54 4.35 -2.89
C ALA A 152 -34.39 3.21 -3.47
N LYS A 153 -34.48 2.04 -2.83
CA LYS A 153 -35.33 0.93 -3.33
C LYS A 153 -36.22 0.34 -2.24
N THR A 154 -37.34 0.99 -1.97
CA THR A 154 -38.55 0.31 -1.45
C THR A 154 -39.39 -0.07 -2.66
N SER A 155 -39.32 -1.32 -3.08
CA SER A 155 -40.41 -2.19 -3.51
C SER A 155 -39.90 -3.33 -4.38
N SER A 156 -39.93 -4.50 -3.86
CA SER A 156 -40.54 -5.73 -4.37
C SER A 156 -39.78 -6.99 -4.00
N LYS A 157 -40.47 -7.71 -3.11
CA LYS A 157 -40.64 -9.18 -3.05
C LYS A 157 -39.45 -10.10 -2.77
N ASP A 158 -39.63 -10.74 -1.61
CA ASP A 158 -39.07 -12.02 -1.16
C ASP A 158 -39.00 -13.08 -2.26
N GLU A 159 -37.86 -13.76 -2.32
CA GLU A 159 -37.81 -15.22 -2.53
C GLU A 159 -36.45 -15.75 -2.04
N ALA A 160 -36.55 -16.66 -1.09
CA ALA A 160 -35.44 -17.45 -0.57
C ALA A 160 -35.01 -18.48 -1.62
N ILE A 161 -33.70 -18.72 -1.76
CA ILE A 161 -33.18 -19.96 -2.32
C ILE A 161 -31.88 -20.35 -1.60
N ASP A 162 -31.83 -21.64 -1.32
CA ASP A 162 -30.94 -22.46 -0.54
C ASP A 162 -29.45 -22.40 -0.94
N GLU A 163 -28.64 -22.78 0.05
CA GLU A 163 -27.26 -23.20 -0.07
C GLU A 163 -27.11 -24.39 -1.03
N ASP A 164 -26.13 -24.35 -1.92
CA ASP A 164 -25.39 -25.55 -2.31
C ASP A 164 -23.94 -25.25 -2.72
N ILE A 165 -23.07 -26.06 -2.11
CA ILE A 165 -21.63 -26.07 -2.25
C ILE A 165 -21.27 -26.85 -3.52
N ALA A 166 -20.32 -26.43 -4.30
CA ALA A 166 -19.14 -27.17 -4.74
C ALA A 166 -18.62 -26.85 -6.14
N SER A 167 -17.31 -26.92 -6.22
CA SER A 167 -16.44 -27.24 -7.34
C SER A 167 -16.18 -26.18 -8.42
N GLY A 168 -14.89 -25.88 -8.49
CA GLY A 168 -14.26 -25.00 -9.46
C GLY A 168 -14.31 -25.48 -10.89
N GLU A 169 -14.39 -24.51 -11.76
CA GLU A 169 -13.84 -24.62 -13.12
C GLU A 169 -13.41 -23.22 -13.59
N ALA A 170 -12.17 -23.18 -14.06
CA ALA A 170 -11.58 -21.98 -14.63
C ALA A 170 -12.28 -21.61 -15.93
N ALA A 171 -13.05 -20.54 -15.93
CA ALA A 171 -13.65 -20.00 -17.14
C ALA A 171 -12.60 -19.23 -17.96
N ASN A 172 -12.21 -19.78 -19.10
CA ASN A 172 -11.47 -19.12 -20.16
C ASN A 172 -12.27 -17.95 -20.71
N ALA A 173 -11.93 -16.73 -20.33
CA ALA A 173 -12.42 -15.54 -21.00
C ALA A 173 -11.60 -15.32 -22.28
N LYS A 174 -12.22 -15.47 -23.43
CA LYS A 174 -11.69 -15.11 -24.75
C LYS A 174 -11.45 -13.60 -24.80
N ILE A 175 -10.23 -13.23 -25.16
CA ILE A 175 -9.85 -11.86 -25.52
C ILE A 175 -10.48 -11.56 -26.91
N PRO A 176 -11.17 -10.44 -27.12
CA PRO A 176 -11.55 -10.02 -28.45
C PRO A 176 -10.34 -9.44 -29.19
N ASP A 177 -9.98 -10.04 -30.31
CA ASP A 177 -9.09 -9.45 -31.31
C ASP A 177 -9.82 -8.29 -31.99
N SER A 178 -9.33 -7.09 -31.80
CA SER A 178 -9.33 -5.97 -32.77
C SER A 178 -9.24 -4.64 -32.02
N ILE A 179 -8.06 -4.10 -31.94
CA ILE A 179 -7.87 -2.66 -31.69
C ILE A 179 -7.54 -2.06 -33.06
N SER A 180 -8.51 -1.39 -33.65
CA SER A 180 -8.28 -0.48 -34.77
C SER A 180 -7.78 0.83 -34.21
N ASP A 181 -6.61 1.27 -34.70
CA ASP A 181 -6.07 2.59 -34.45
C ASP A 181 -7.06 3.65 -34.97
N SER A 182 -7.66 4.39 -34.05
CA SER A 182 -8.26 5.70 -34.34
C SER A 182 -7.73 6.68 -33.29
N GLU A 183 -6.78 7.50 -33.74
CA GLU A 183 -6.43 8.74 -33.06
C GLU A 183 -7.67 9.64 -33.08
N ASP A 184 -8.26 9.93 -31.93
CA ASP A 184 -8.70 11.30 -31.57
C ASP A 184 -9.25 11.39 -30.13
N SER A 185 -9.03 12.58 -29.53
CA SER A 185 -9.64 13.22 -28.35
C SER A 185 -9.42 12.63 -26.92
N SER A 186 -8.72 13.38 -26.17
CA SER A 186 -8.64 13.74 -24.75
C SER A 186 -9.83 13.33 -23.83
N GLY A 187 -9.98 12.07 -23.56
CA GLY A 187 -10.86 11.57 -22.51
C GLY A 187 -10.40 10.17 -22.11
N ALA A 188 -9.63 10.04 -21.03
CA ALA A 188 -9.31 8.72 -20.49
C ALA A 188 -10.62 8.03 -20.14
N GLU A 189 -10.95 6.93 -20.81
CA GLU A 189 -12.15 6.15 -20.55
C GLU A 189 -12.13 5.65 -19.10
N LYS A 190 -13.20 5.88 -18.35
CA LYS A 190 -13.30 5.49 -16.95
C LYS A 190 -13.26 3.96 -16.82
N VAL A 191 -12.32 3.44 -16.04
CA VAL A 191 -12.25 2.02 -15.71
C VAL A 191 -13.36 1.65 -14.73
N THR A 192 -14.06 0.57 -15.00
CA THR A 192 -15.07 -0.02 -14.11
C THR A 192 -14.62 -1.41 -13.67
N ASP A 193 -15.00 -1.83 -12.47
CA ASP A 193 -14.79 -3.23 -12.06
C ASP A 193 -15.74 -4.11 -12.88
N PRO A 194 -15.25 -5.16 -13.58
CA PRO A 194 -16.08 -6.06 -14.36
C PRO A 194 -17.19 -6.75 -13.54
N ARG A 195 -17.04 -6.79 -12.21
CA ARG A 195 -18.04 -7.35 -11.27
C ARG A 195 -19.05 -6.30 -10.80
N GLY A 196 -18.98 -5.07 -11.33
CA GLY A 196 -19.86 -3.97 -10.95
C GLY A 196 -19.58 -3.34 -9.57
N ARG A 197 -18.44 -3.68 -8.94
CA ARG A 197 -18.08 -3.12 -7.63
C ARG A 197 -17.54 -1.70 -7.78
N ASP A 198 -17.86 -0.85 -6.82
CA ASP A 198 -17.32 0.51 -6.69
C ASP A 198 -16.54 0.60 -5.37
N SER A 199 -15.44 1.32 -5.37
CA SER A 199 -14.64 1.58 -4.16
C SER A 199 -13.96 2.95 -4.26
N LEU A 200 -13.58 3.51 -3.12
CA LEU A 200 -12.82 4.76 -3.09
C LEU A 200 -11.46 4.63 -3.80
N ALA A 201 -10.82 3.47 -3.69
CA ALA A 201 -9.56 3.19 -4.39
C ALA A 201 -9.74 3.15 -5.91
N LEU A 202 -10.82 2.53 -6.42
CA LEU A 202 -11.16 2.53 -7.84
C LEU A 202 -11.43 3.96 -8.34
N TYR A 203 -12.18 4.74 -7.56
CA TYR A 203 -12.42 6.14 -7.86
C TYR A 203 -11.13 6.95 -7.94
N ALA A 204 -10.22 6.79 -6.96
CA ALA A 204 -8.94 7.48 -6.93
C ALA A 204 -8.04 7.10 -8.11
N CYS A 205 -7.98 5.82 -8.49
CA CYS A 205 -7.22 5.37 -9.66
C CYS A 205 -7.78 5.97 -10.97
N ASN A 206 -9.11 6.02 -11.13
CA ASN A 206 -9.75 6.68 -12.27
C ASN A 206 -9.42 8.19 -12.30
N LYS A 207 -9.45 8.85 -11.13
CA LYS A 207 -9.07 10.27 -11.02
C LYS A 207 -7.61 10.51 -11.38
N ALA A 208 -6.70 9.60 -10.98
CA ALA A 208 -5.29 9.65 -11.37
C ALA A 208 -5.13 9.57 -12.90
N MET A 209 -5.82 8.63 -13.56
CA MET A 209 -5.81 8.49 -15.02
C MET A 209 -6.38 9.72 -15.73
N GLU A 210 -7.53 10.22 -15.27
CA GLU A 210 -8.17 11.42 -15.82
C GLU A 210 -7.24 12.63 -15.82
N ARG A 211 -6.42 12.76 -14.75
CA ARG A 211 -5.50 13.87 -14.57
C ARG A 211 -4.07 13.60 -15.08
N GLY A 212 -3.82 12.44 -15.67
CA GLY A 212 -2.49 12.06 -16.16
C GLY A 212 -1.46 11.88 -15.04
N VAL A 213 -1.89 11.56 -13.82
CA VAL A 213 -1.04 11.31 -12.66
C VAL A 213 -0.52 9.88 -12.71
N GLU A 214 0.81 9.71 -12.68
CA GLU A 214 1.41 8.37 -12.68
C GLU A 214 1.16 7.65 -11.35
N MET A 215 0.85 6.36 -11.40
CA MET A 215 0.57 5.55 -10.23
C MET A 215 1.76 4.69 -9.80
N ILE A 216 1.98 4.61 -8.49
CA ILE A 216 2.83 3.59 -7.86
C ILE A 216 1.90 2.67 -7.08
N VAL A 217 1.94 1.38 -7.39
CA VAL A 217 1.04 0.38 -6.83
C VAL A 217 1.84 -0.59 -5.97
N ASP A 218 1.49 -0.70 -4.71
CA ASP A 218 1.94 -1.80 -3.86
C ASP A 218 0.80 -2.83 -3.80
N TYR A 219 0.97 -3.93 -4.53
CA TYR A 219 -0.07 -4.92 -4.72
C TYR A 219 -0.07 -5.94 -3.59
N ASN A 220 -1.01 -5.77 -2.69
CA ASN A 220 -1.27 -6.71 -1.59
C ASN A 220 -2.72 -7.26 -1.65
N SER A 221 -3.14 -7.96 -0.61
CA SER A 221 -4.46 -8.57 -0.54
C SER A 221 -5.61 -7.56 -0.58
N ALA A 222 -5.46 -6.39 0.02
CA ALA A 222 -6.49 -5.34 0.01
C ALA A 222 -6.65 -4.72 -1.38
N ALA A 223 -5.53 -4.44 -2.08
CA ALA A 223 -5.55 -3.92 -3.44
C ALA A 223 -5.98 -4.95 -4.50
N SER A 224 -6.04 -6.24 -4.17
CA SER A 224 -6.36 -7.32 -5.13
C SER A 224 -7.75 -7.22 -5.77
N SER A 225 -8.65 -6.42 -5.20
CA SER A 225 -9.99 -6.17 -5.74
C SER A 225 -10.01 -5.21 -6.94
N LEU A 226 -8.94 -4.43 -7.17
CA LEU A 226 -8.89 -3.43 -8.23
C LEU A 226 -8.56 -4.05 -9.59
N PRO A 227 -9.20 -3.58 -10.69
CA PRO A 227 -8.98 -4.10 -12.05
C PRO A 227 -7.71 -3.51 -12.68
N PHE A 228 -6.53 -3.81 -12.10
CA PHE A 228 -5.25 -3.22 -12.54
C PHE A 228 -4.91 -3.45 -14.01
N ALA A 229 -5.44 -4.51 -14.62
CA ALA A 229 -5.25 -4.78 -16.05
C ALA A 229 -5.78 -3.67 -16.96
N ALA A 230 -6.78 -2.92 -16.49
CA ALA A 230 -7.42 -1.85 -17.25
C ALA A 230 -6.83 -0.46 -17.01
N PHE A 231 -6.00 -0.29 -15.97
CA PHE A 231 -5.42 1.02 -15.66
C PHE A 231 -4.24 1.35 -16.57
N LYS A 232 -4.18 2.60 -17.01
CA LYS A 232 -3.01 3.20 -17.67
C LYS A 232 -2.22 4.04 -16.67
N GLY A 233 -0.94 4.28 -16.95
CA GLY A 233 -0.12 5.17 -16.12
C GLY A 233 0.47 4.53 -14.87
N ILE A 234 0.46 3.18 -14.75
CA ILE A 234 1.18 2.50 -13.68
C ILE A 234 2.69 2.59 -13.96
N LYS A 235 3.39 3.33 -13.10
CA LYS A 235 4.83 3.54 -13.21
C LYS A 235 5.62 2.41 -12.59
N ALA A 236 5.20 1.97 -11.41
CA ALA A 236 5.80 0.86 -10.70
C ALA A 236 4.69 -0.01 -10.07
N PHE A 237 4.78 -1.30 -10.30
CA PHE A 237 3.90 -2.31 -9.72
C PHE A 237 4.74 -3.21 -8.82
N ILE A 238 4.52 -3.10 -7.52
CA ILE A 238 5.29 -3.77 -6.47
C ILE A 238 4.45 -4.92 -5.94
N ILE A 239 5.04 -6.11 -5.84
CA ILE A 239 4.33 -7.34 -5.47
C ILE A 239 5.27 -8.28 -4.71
N SER A 240 4.74 -9.02 -3.73
CA SER A 240 5.51 -10.09 -3.08
C SER A 240 5.57 -11.35 -3.96
N ASP A 241 6.58 -12.18 -3.72
CA ASP A 241 6.75 -13.48 -4.40
C ASP A 241 5.56 -14.41 -4.19
N GLU A 242 4.97 -14.44 -2.98
CA GLU A 242 3.76 -15.21 -2.69
C GLU A 242 2.56 -14.73 -3.49
N THR A 243 2.38 -13.41 -3.56
CA THR A 243 1.27 -12.81 -4.31
C THR A 243 1.48 -12.98 -5.82
N LEU A 244 2.73 -12.85 -6.29
CA LEU A 244 3.11 -13.15 -7.67
C LEU A 244 2.76 -14.61 -8.03
N TYR A 245 3.07 -15.56 -7.14
CA TYR A 245 2.69 -16.96 -7.35
C TYR A 245 1.17 -17.15 -7.47
N LYS A 246 0.41 -16.56 -6.55
CA LYS A 246 -1.06 -16.61 -6.59
C LYS A 246 -1.62 -16.06 -7.91
N MET A 247 -1.01 -14.99 -8.43
CA MET A 247 -1.45 -14.34 -9.66
C MET A 247 -1.03 -15.09 -10.93
N THR A 248 0.16 -15.70 -10.93
CA THR A 248 0.76 -16.26 -12.16
C THR A 248 0.80 -17.78 -12.21
N GLY A 249 0.70 -18.46 -11.07
CA GLY A 249 0.88 -19.92 -10.93
C GLY A 249 2.34 -20.38 -10.91
N PHE A 250 3.32 -19.46 -11.00
CA PHE A 250 4.75 -19.77 -11.03
C PHE A 250 5.44 -19.16 -9.81
N TYR A 251 5.92 -20.01 -8.89
CA TYR A 251 6.76 -19.53 -7.78
C TYR A 251 8.21 -19.40 -8.25
N PRO A 252 8.91 -18.28 -7.99
CA PRO A 252 10.21 -17.96 -8.57
C PRO A 252 11.38 -18.73 -7.91
N THR A 253 11.33 -20.05 -7.89
CA THR A 253 12.36 -20.93 -7.29
C THR A 253 13.54 -21.20 -8.20
N SER A 254 13.38 -20.98 -9.51
CA SER A 254 14.43 -21.11 -10.52
C SER A 254 14.33 -19.98 -11.53
N GLU A 255 15.41 -19.76 -12.29
CA GLU A 255 15.44 -18.70 -13.31
C GLU A 255 14.33 -18.86 -14.36
N ASP A 256 14.09 -20.08 -14.86
CA ASP A 256 13.01 -20.34 -15.81
C ASP A 256 11.63 -20.00 -15.23
N ARG A 257 11.35 -20.42 -14.01
CA ARG A 257 10.09 -20.10 -13.32
C ARG A 257 9.94 -18.61 -13.05
N LEU A 258 11.04 -17.95 -12.68
CA LEU A 258 11.08 -16.52 -12.49
C LEU A 258 10.71 -15.79 -13.80
N ILE A 259 11.37 -16.12 -14.90
CA ILE A 259 11.09 -15.50 -16.19
C ILE A 259 9.62 -15.72 -16.59
N ARG A 260 9.09 -16.94 -16.44
CA ARG A 260 7.68 -17.24 -16.72
C ARG A 260 6.73 -16.40 -15.85
N SER A 261 7.02 -16.25 -14.57
CA SER A 261 6.21 -15.43 -13.67
C SER A 261 6.21 -13.96 -14.09
N LEU A 262 7.38 -13.39 -14.44
CA LEU A 262 7.51 -12.00 -14.89
C LEU A 262 6.81 -11.75 -16.23
N VAL A 263 6.95 -12.65 -17.19
CA VAL A 263 6.25 -12.55 -18.49
C VAL A 263 4.72 -12.65 -18.28
N SER A 264 4.27 -13.58 -17.44
CA SER A 264 2.86 -13.70 -17.09
C SER A 264 2.34 -12.46 -16.37
N LEU A 265 3.11 -11.88 -15.45
CA LEU A 265 2.74 -10.63 -14.77
C LEU A 265 2.59 -9.48 -15.76
N LYS A 266 3.58 -9.30 -16.65
CA LYS A 266 3.56 -8.27 -17.69
C LYS A 266 2.35 -8.39 -18.62
N SER A 267 1.94 -9.61 -18.96
CA SER A 267 0.76 -9.82 -19.82
C SER A 267 -0.57 -9.47 -19.13
N LYS A 268 -0.58 -9.44 -17.79
CA LYS A 268 -1.79 -9.18 -16.99
C LYS A 268 -1.91 -7.72 -16.54
N ILE A 269 -0.80 -7.06 -16.28
CA ILE A 269 -0.77 -5.73 -15.69
C ILE A 269 0.12 -4.81 -16.54
N PRO A 270 -0.41 -3.72 -17.11
CA PRO A 270 0.38 -2.76 -17.85
C PRO A 270 1.14 -1.84 -16.88
N SER A 271 2.43 -2.08 -16.70
CA SER A 271 3.30 -1.23 -15.86
C SER A 271 4.64 -0.98 -16.54
N ARG A 272 5.28 0.15 -16.21
CA ARG A 272 6.64 0.43 -16.69
C ARG A 272 7.68 -0.43 -15.98
N TYR A 273 7.53 -0.61 -14.66
CA TYR A 273 8.41 -1.42 -13.85
C TYR A 273 7.61 -2.40 -12.99
N TYR A 274 8.09 -3.63 -12.88
CA TYR A 274 7.58 -4.64 -11.98
C TYR A 274 8.64 -4.92 -10.94
N ILE A 275 8.28 -4.81 -9.67
CA ILE A 275 9.20 -5.01 -8.54
C ILE A 275 8.66 -6.17 -7.73
N VAL A 276 9.41 -7.26 -7.70
CA VAL A 276 9.06 -8.45 -6.92
C VAL A 276 9.90 -8.48 -5.66
N GLN A 277 9.23 -8.42 -4.53
CA GLN A 277 9.85 -8.56 -3.21
C GLN A 277 9.98 -10.05 -2.87
N ILE A 278 11.21 -10.52 -2.72
CA ILE A 278 11.53 -11.92 -2.38
C ILE A 278 12.13 -11.96 -0.98
N GLY A 279 11.38 -12.52 -0.04
CA GLY A 279 11.79 -12.47 1.38
C GLY A 279 11.96 -11.06 1.90
N ARG A 280 12.93 -10.88 2.84
CA ARG A 280 13.19 -9.59 3.50
C ARG A 280 14.20 -8.70 2.77
N ASP A 281 15.11 -9.29 2.02
CA ASP A 281 16.36 -8.68 1.60
C ASP A 281 16.50 -8.51 0.09
N THR A 282 15.64 -9.13 -0.69
CA THR A 282 15.79 -9.17 -2.12
C THR A 282 14.63 -8.49 -2.83
N SER A 283 14.97 -7.56 -3.72
CA SER A 283 14.05 -6.97 -4.68
C SER A 283 14.50 -7.32 -6.09
N LEU A 284 13.57 -7.77 -6.92
CA LEU A 284 13.81 -8.04 -8.33
C LEU A 284 13.07 -6.97 -9.13
N VAL A 285 13.79 -6.27 -9.98
CA VAL A 285 13.27 -5.21 -10.86
C VAL A 285 13.20 -5.72 -12.28
N TYR A 286 12.03 -5.72 -12.89
CA TYR A 286 11.79 -6.10 -14.28
C TYR A 286 11.22 -4.91 -15.07
N ASP A 287 11.85 -4.55 -16.21
CA ASP A 287 11.43 -3.41 -17.05
C ASP A 287 10.58 -3.83 -18.24
N GLY A 288 10.18 -5.11 -18.28
CA GLY A 288 9.44 -5.71 -19.39
C GLY A 288 10.30 -6.43 -20.41
N ASN A 289 11.65 -6.28 -20.37
CA ASN A 289 12.60 -6.94 -21.25
C ASN A 289 13.70 -7.68 -20.48
N SER A 290 14.25 -7.02 -19.48
CA SER A 290 15.32 -7.54 -18.63
C SER A 290 14.98 -7.39 -17.16
N TYR A 291 15.61 -8.20 -16.30
CA TYR A 291 15.46 -8.05 -14.86
C TYR A 291 16.80 -7.86 -14.16
N GLN A 292 16.76 -7.19 -13.02
CA GLN A 292 17.88 -7.01 -12.13
C GLN A 292 17.50 -7.42 -10.71
N LYS A 293 18.44 -8.02 -10.02
CA LYS A 293 18.28 -8.44 -8.63
C LYS A 293 19.07 -7.51 -7.71
N VAL A 294 18.40 -6.95 -6.73
CA VAL A 294 18.97 -6.17 -5.63
C VAL A 294 18.89 -7.00 -4.38
N THR A 295 20.02 -7.49 -3.89
CA THR A 295 20.07 -8.26 -2.63
C THR A 295 20.87 -7.46 -1.61
N LEU A 296 20.29 -7.28 -0.43
CA LEU A 296 20.90 -6.58 0.70
C LEU A 296 21.57 -7.57 1.66
N PRO A 297 22.67 -7.19 2.30
CA PRO A 297 23.25 -7.98 3.38
C PRO A 297 22.29 -7.99 4.58
N THR A 298 21.77 -9.15 4.93
CA THR A 298 20.97 -9.32 6.15
C THR A 298 21.87 -9.49 7.35
N PRO A 299 21.46 -9.03 8.54
CA PRO A 299 22.07 -9.47 9.79
C PRO A 299 21.96 -10.98 9.91
N ASP A 300 23.02 -11.62 10.47
CA ASP A 300 23.16 -13.07 10.56
C ASP A 300 21.88 -13.78 11.10
N GLY A 301 21.37 -14.73 10.33
CA GLY A 301 20.45 -15.78 10.79
C GLY A 301 18.95 -15.58 10.50
N GLU A 302 18.46 -14.41 10.10
CA GLU A 302 17.03 -14.20 9.88
C GLU A 302 16.69 -13.91 8.40
N THR A 303 16.39 -14.94 7.64
CA THR A 303 15.89 -14.83 6.26
C THR A 303 14.36 -14.83 6.16
N SER A 304 13.67 -15.12 7.26
CA SER A 304 12.20 -15.17 7.29
C SER A 304 11.60 -13.79 7.58
N GLY A 305 10.59 -13.39 6.82
CA GLY A 305 9.85 -12.16 7.00
C GLY A 305 9.54 -11.48 5.67
N LYS A 306 8.52 -10.62 5.69
CA LYS A 306 8.10 -9.84 4.53
C LYS A 306 8.65 -8.42 4.66
N MET A 307 8.88 -7.76 3.56
CA MET A 307 9.10 -6.32 3.56
C MET A 307 7.85 -5.62 4.08
N ASN A 308 8.05 -4.57 4.87
CA ASN A 308 6.96 -3.86 5.54
C ASN A 308 6.52 -2.60 4.75
N PRO A 309 5.45 -1.91 5.13
CA PRO A 309 4.93 -0.74 4.40
C PRO A 309 5.92 0.43 4.28
N THR A 310 7.02 0.46 5.06
CA THR A 310 8.07 1.48 4.91
C THR A 310 8.81 1.34 3.59
N TYR A 311 8.84 0.14 3.02
CA TYR A 311 9.44 -0.10 1.71
C TYR A 311 8.85 0.79 0.62
N ILE A 312 7.51 0.83 0.50
CA ILE A 312 6.87 1.62 -0.55
C ILE A 312 7.08 3.12 -0.37
N GLY A 313 7.07 3.61 0.87
CA GLY A 313 7.36 5.00 1.17
C GLY A 313 8.77 5.42 0.78
N ALA A 314 9.78 4.62 1.14
CA ALA A 314 11.18 4.87 0.78
C ALA A 314 11.44 4.70 -0.72
N PHE A 315 10.85 3.66 -1.35
CA PHE A 315 10.90 3.49 -2.80
C PHE A 315 10.38 4.73 -3.52
N THR A 316 9.19 5.17 -3.12
CA THR A 316 8.53 6.32 -3.75
C THR A 316 9.39 7.58 -3.62
N ALA A 317 9.88 7.88 -2.40
CA ALA A 317 10.71 9.06 -2.15
C ALA A 317 11.97 9.07 -3.00
N GLU A 318 12.72 7.96 -3.01
CA GLU A 318 13.98 7.86 -3.75
C GLU A 318 13.76 7.85 -5.25
N TYR A 319 12.72 7.17 -5.73
CA TYR A 319 12.37 7.18 -7.15
C TYR A 319 11.92 8.55 -7.64
N LEU A 320 11.18 9.30 -6.85
CA LEU A 320 10.79 10.68 -7.19
C LEU A 320 12.02 11.57 -7.42
N GLU A 321 13.02 11.42 -6.57
CA GLU A 321 14.23 12.24 -6.61
C GLU A 321 15.16 11.83 -7.77
N THR A 322 15.46 10.53 -7.89
CA THR A 322 16.54 10.04 -8.74
C THR A 322 16.10 9.46 -10.08
N LYS A 323 14.83 9.04 -10.20
CA LYS A 323 14.29 8.26 -11.32
C LYS A 323 15.01 6.92 -11.55
N ASN A 324 15.85 6.51 -10.63
CA ASN A 324 16.58 5.25 -10.67
C ASN A 324 15.83 4.19 -9.82
N VAL A 325 15.18 3.24 -10.50
CA VAL A 325 14.35 2.22 -9.88
C VAL A 325 15.18 1.25 -9.02
N VAL A 326 16.40 0.92 -9.45
CA VAL A 326 17.29 0.01 -8.74
C VAL A 326 17.78 0.64 -7.44
N ARG A 327 18.20 1.91 -7.51
CA ARG A 327 18.56 2.70 -6.35
C ARG A 327 17.36 2.84 -5.38
N ALA A 328 16.18 3.10 -5.91
CA ALA A 328 14.96 3.18 -5.10
C ALA A 328 14.67 1.86 -4.37
N CYS A 329 14.84 0.71 -5.02
CA CYS A 329 14.72 -0.60 -4.37
C CYS A 329 15.77 -0.81 -3.28
N THR A 330 17.00 -0.34 -3.47
CA THR A 330 18.05 -0.43 -2.44
C THR A 330 17.66 0.36 -1.18
N TYR A 331 17.26 1.62 -1.36
CA TYR A 331 16.84 2.47 -0.23
C TYR A 331 15.60 1.91 0.46
N ALA A 332 14.63 1.43 -0.32
CA ALA A 332 13.41 0.82 0.18
C ALA A 332 13.68 -0.43 1.02
N GLY A 333 14.52 -1.33 0.52
CA GLY A 333 14.89 -2.53 1.25
C GLY A 333 15.64 -2.21 2.56
N VAL A 334 16.58 -1.25 2.53
CA VAL A 334 17.28 -0.80 3.74
C VAL A 334 16.32 -0.17 4.74
N ALA A 335 15.39 0.68 4.29
CA ALA A 335 14.37 1.25 5.17
C ALA A 335 13.54 0.15 5.85
N SER A 336 13.11 -0.85 5.08
CA SER A 336 12.37 -2.00 5.61
C SER A 336 13.19 -2.82 6.62
N LEU A 337 14.46 -3.09 6.33
CA LEU A 337 15.35 -3.82 7.23
C LEU A 337 15.58 -3.08 8.56
N LEU A 338 15.84 -1.78 8.50
CA LEU A 338 16.07 -0.96 9.70
C LEU A 338 14.82 -0.83 10.57
N THR A 339 13.64 -0.79 9.95
CA THR A 339 12.37 -0.75 10.68
C THR A 339 12.05 -2.08 11.36
N GLN A 340 12.37 -3.21 10.72
CA GLN A 340 12.08 -4.54 11.27
C GLN A 340 12.98 -4.92 12.45
N SER A 341 14.14 -4.30 12.59
CA SER A 341 15.06 -4.57 13.70
C SER A 341 14.61 -4.03 15.05
N HIS A 342 13.40 -3.45 15.13
CA HIS A 342 12.90 -2.75 16.30
C HIS A 342 11.44 -3.08 16.59
N ASP A 343 11.09 -3.22 17.85
CA ASP A 343 9.71 -3.37 18.31
C ASP A 343 8.97 -2.02 18.20
N GLY A 344 7.77 -1.98 17.64
CA GLY A 344 6.99 -0.77 17.47
C GLY A 344 7.28 -0.02 16.16
N VAL A 345 6.45 -0.25 15.16
CA VAL A 345 6.80 -0.06 13.74
C VAL A 345 6.99 1.39 13.32
N LEU A 346 6.16 2.34 13.76
CA LEU A 346 6.14 3.65 13.09
C LEU A 346 7.01 4.72 13.76
N GLU A 347 7.33 4.60 15.03
CA GLU A 347 8.23 5.55 15.71
C GLU A 347 9.70 5.37 15.31
N LYS A 348 10.04 4.19 14.80
CA LYS A 348 11.40 3.78 14.44
C LYS A 348 11.67 3.77 12.92
N ILE A 349 10.80 4.37 12.12
CA ILE A 349 11.04 4.55 10.68
C ILE A 349 12.31 5.38 10.50
N PRO A 350 13.32 4.87 9.75
CA PRO A 350 14.59 5.54 9.58
C PRO A 350 14.46 6.82 8.74
N SER A 351 15.30 7.79 9.03
CA SER A 351 15.52 8.96 8.19
C SER A 351 16.38 8.59 6.95
N ARG A 352 16.40 9.46 5.95
CA ARG A 352 17.30 9.33 4.79
C ARG A 352 18.76 9.17 5.23
N LYS A 353 19.21 9.94 6.21
CA LYS A 353 20.57 9.90 6.71
C LYS A 353 20.95 8.52 7.28
N GLU A 354 20.08 7.93 8.10
CA GLU A 354 20.30 6.59 8.68
C GLU A 354 20.36 5.51 7.61
N ILE A 355 19.52 5.62 6.57
CA ILE A 355 19.57 4.71 5.42
C ILE A 355 20.90 4.85 4.68
N GLU A 356 21.35 6.07 4.40
CA GLU A 356 22.61 6.34 3.70
C GLU A 356 23.81 5.87 4.51
N GLU A 357 23.83 6.10 5.83
CA GLU A 357 24.85 5.60 6.73
C GLU A 357 24.93 4.06 6.72
N TYR A 358 23.78 3.38 6.70
CA TYR A 358 23.76 1.92 6.60
C TYR A 358 24.29 1.43 5.26
N ILE A 359 23.88 2.04 4.14
CA ILE A 359 24.32 1.71 2.78
C ILE A 359 25.86 1.84 2.70
N VAL A 360 26.40 2.95 3.16
CA VAL A 360 27.87 3.20 3.16
C VAL A 360 28.57 2.24 4.10
N GLY A 361 28.08 2.06 5.33
CA GLY A 361 28.68 1.20 6.35
C GLY A 361 28.72 -0.28 5.93
N LYS A 362 27.77 -0.73 5.13
CA LYS A 362 27.74 -2.11 4.60
C LYS A 362 28.35 -2.25 3.21
N GLY A 363 28.87 -1.18 2.62
CA GLY A 363 29.47 -1.20 1.27
C GLY A 363 28.48 -1.59 0.16
N ILE A 364 27.19 -1.29 0.35
CA ILE A 364 26.14 -1.62 -0.62
C ILE A 364 26.32 -0.74 -1.87
N LYS A 365 26.51 -1.38 -3.02
CA LYS A 365 26.64 -0.66 -4.28
C LYS A 365 25.25 -0.23 -4.77
N THR A 366 25.02 1.07 -4.79
CA THR A 366 23.88 1.67 -5.49
C THR A 366 24.27 1.90 -6.93
N PHE A 367 23.84 1.01 -7.83
CA PHE A 367 24.22 1.14 -9.25
C PHE A 367 23.57 2.38 -9.86
N VAL A 368 24.41 3.14 -10.57
CA VAL A 368 23.96 4.19 -11.49
C VAL A 368 23.95 3.55 -12.88
N TRP A 369 22.83 3.65 -13.57
CA TRP A 369 22.73 3.31 -15.00
C TRP A 369 23.40 4.41 -15.82
#